data_86cc780a46e57e4171e59b0797554862
#
_entry.id   86cc780a46e57e4171e59b0797554862
#
_cell.length_a   1.000
_cell.length_b   1.000
_cell.length_c   1.000
_cell.angle_alpha   90.00
_cell.angle_beta   90.00
_cell.angle_gamma   90.00
#
_symmetry.space_group_name_H-M   'P 1'
#
loop_
_entity.id
_entity.type
_entity.pdbx_description
1 polymer ?
#
loop_
_entity_poly.entity_id
_entity_poly.type
_entity_poly.pdbx_seq_one_letter_code
_entity_poly.pdbx_strand_id
1 'polypeptide(L)'
;MQKKVIAGIVLGLVFIFLVITVVSKPGKNNAMSARGNGEVGIIYVEGVIANGRTGSTALSEQTVSEDVAAALREAVRNPEIKAVVIRLNSPGGTAAAAQEIGAEVDRLRKSGKKVVASMGDTAASGAYWIAAGTDSIVANPGTMTGSIGVIMERYDLQGLYGNIGVDTETFKSGPYKDMGSASRSTTPEEQAIFQSMIDDIYSQFVDYVAQGRQMDAAEVRALADGRVYTGRQAKELGLVDELGDFHDAVLLAGSLAGIPGEPAVVELGPNNIFRNLFGITGGSTLWESAWPFLPFLGETESSYRLQ
;
A
#
# COMPACT_ATOMS: atom_id res chain seq x y z
N MET A 1 -37.05 -28.49 -32.17
CA MET A 1 -37.23 -28.65 -30.71
C MET A 1 -36.07 -28.09 -29.90
N GLN A 2 -34.81 -28.31 -30.26
CA GLN A 2 -33.60 -27.84 -29.50
C GLN A 2 -33.53 -26.32 -29.27
N LYS A 3 -33.85 -25.47 -30.26
CA LYS A 3 -33.78 -23.99 -30.10
C LYS A 3 -34.78 -23.44 -29.09
N LYS A 4 -35.94 -24.05 -28.89
CA LYS A 4 -36.93 -23.64 -27.88
C LYS A 4 -36.50 -24.06 -26.48
N VAL A 5 -35.80 -25.18 -26.34
CA VAL A 5 -35.25 -25.65 -25.05
C VAL A 5 -34.09 -24.78 -24.60
N ILE A 6 -33.18 -24.40 -25.53
CA ILE A 6 -32.07 -23.49 -25.24
C ILE A 6 -32.57 -22.10 -24.82
N ALA A 7 -33.57 -21.56 -25.53
CA ALA A 7 -34.19 -20.28 -25.17
C ALA A 7 -34.87 -20.33 -23.79
N GLY A 8 -35.50 -21.44 -23.41
CA GLY A 8 -36.05 -21.62 -22.05
C GLY A 8 -35.00 -21.67 -20.96
N ILE A 9 -33.86 -22.33 -21.20
CA ILE A 9 -32.75 -22.40 -20.26
C ILE A 9 -32.11 -20.99 -20.07
N VAL A 10 -31.88 -20.25 -21.16
CA VAL A 10 -31.32 -18.89 -21.10
C VAL A 10 -32.26 -17.94 -20.34
N LEU A 11 -33.56 -17.99 -20.63
CA LEU A 11 -34.57 -17.20 -19.92
C LEU A 11 -34.66 -17.60 -18.44
N GLY A 12 -34.54 -18.88 -18.10
CA GLY A 12 -34.48 -19.36 -16.71
C GLY A 12 -33.25 -18.85 -15.97
N LEU A 13 -32.08 -18.86 -16.58
CA LEU A 13 -30.85 -18.34 -16.01
C LEU A 13 -30.89 -16.81 -15.82
N VAL A 14 -31.45 -16.07 -16.81
CA VAL A 14 -31.65 -14.62 -16.65
C VAL A 14 -32.65 -14.29 -15.55
N PHE A 15 -33.74 -15.09 -15.43
CA PHE A 15 -34.71 -14.92 -14.35
C PHE A 15 -34.12 -15.24 -12.96
N ILE A 16 -33.33 -16.32 -12.85
CA ILE A 16 -32.61 -16.66 -11.62
C ILE A 16 -31.61 -15.54 -11.26
N PHE A 17 -30.88 -15.01 -12.24
CA PHE A 17 -29.96 -13.89 -12.05
C PHE A 17 -30.69 -12.62 -11.58
N LEU A 18 -31.84 -12.31 -12.18
CA LEU A 18 -32.70 -11.18 -11.77
C LEU A 18 -33.28 -11.39 -10.36
N VAL A 19 -33.72 -12.60 -10.01
CA VAL A 19 -34.21 -12.92 -8.65
C VAL A 19 -33.09 -12.79 -7.63
N ILE A 20 -31.88 -13.28 -7.94
CA ILE A 20 -30.72 -13.13 -7.06
C ILE A 20 -30.38 -11.65 -6.87
N THR A 21 -30.43 -10.83 -7.92
CA THR A 21 -30.15 -9.37 -7.79
C THR A 21 -31.24 -8.61 -7.04
N VAL A 22 -32.51 -9.06 -7.07
CA VAL A 22 -33.62 -8.43 -6.32
C VAL A 22 -33.63 -8.87 -4.85
N VAL A 23 -33.31 -10.15 -4.58
CA VAL A 23 -33.25 -10.69 -3.21
C VAL A 23 -31.96 -10.27 -2.50
N SER A 24 -30.87 -10.07 -3.26
CA SER A 24 -29.62 -9.49 -2.78
C SER A 24 -29.64 -7.95 -2.80
N LYS A 25 -30.77 -7.33 -2.38
CA LYS A 25 -30.62 -5.95 -1.87
C LYS A 25 -29.61 -6.07 -0.73
N PRO A 26 -28.51 -5.31 -0.77
CA PRO A 26 -27.62 -5.24 0.38
C PRO A 26 -28.52 -4.82 1.53
N GLY A 27 -28.84 -5.77 2.40
CA GLY A 27 -29.38 -5.43 3.69
C GLY A 27 -28.41 -4.36 4.20
N LYS A 28 -28.91 -3.18 4.55
CA LYS A 28 -28.16 -2.29 5.41
C LYS A 28 -27.72 -3.21 6.54
N ASN A 29 -26.46 -3.62 6.50
CA ASN A 29 -25.80 -4.17 7.66
C ASN A 29 -25.86 -3.03 8.67
N ASN A 30 -26.97 -2.97 9.40
CA ASN A 30 -26.99 -2.40 10.71
C ASN A 30 -26.12 -3.34 11.57
N ALA A 31 -24.80 -3.34 11.33
CA ALA A 31 -23.91 -3.41 12.45
C ALA A 31 -24.41 -2.29 13.35
N MET A 32 -25.02 -2.67 14.47
CA MET A 32 -25.42 -1.78 15.53
C MET A 32 -24.13 -1.11 16.01
N SER A 33 -23.68 -0.08 15.24
CA SER A 33 -22.72 0.87 15.74
C SER A 33 -23.39 1.47 16.96
N ALA A 34 -22.80 1.27 18.11
CA ALA A 34 -23.12 2.05 19.29
C ALA A 34 -22.96 3.52 18.88
N ARG A 35 -24.05 4.14 18.45
CA ARG A 35 -24.11 5.56 18.10
C ARG A 35 -23.69 6.34 19.34
N GLY A 36 -22.51 6.94 19.32
CA GLY A 36 -22.21 7.89 20.36
C GLY A 36 -20.83 8.52 20.41
N ASN A 37 -19.74 7.85 20.03
CA ASN A 37 -18.41 8.33 20.42
C ASN A 37 -17.42 8.54 19.28
N GLY A 38 -17.82 8.40 18.01
CA GLY A 38 -16.93 8.51 16.85
C GLY A 38 -16.29 7.18 16.45
N GLU A 39 -15.70 7.17 15.25
CA GLU A 39 -15.15 5.97 14.62
C GLU A 39 -13.68 6.17 14.27
N VAL A 40 -12.94 5.05 14.22
CA VAL A 40 -11.59 5.00 13.68
C VAL A 40 -11.66 4.46 12.24
N GLY A 41 -11.22 5.27 11.28
CA GLY A 41 -11.09 4.85 9.88
C GLY A 41 -9.86 3.98 9.69
N ILE A 42 -9.99 2.89 8.94
CA ILE A 42 -8.86 2.01 8.58
C ILE A 42 -8.57 2.17 7.09
N ILE A 43 -7.32 2.46 6.75
CA ILE A 43 -6.85 2.56 5.36
C ILE A 43 -5.70 1.58 5.19
N TYR A 44 -5.80 0.70 4.19
CA TYR A 44 -4.75 -0.28 3.88
C TYR A 44 -3.82 0.25 2.79
N VAL A 45 -2.50 0.04 2.99
CA VAL A 45 -1.43 0.32 2.03
C VAL A 45 -0.61 -0.97 1.91
N GLU A 46 -0.88 -1.73 0.86
CA GLU A 46 -0.33 -3.08 0.66
C GLU A 46 0.41 -3.17 -0.68
N GLY A 47 1.51 -3.92 -0.71
CA GLY A 47 2.34 -4.10 -1.91
C GLY A 47 3.09 -2.82 -2.31
N VAL A 48 3.50 -2.73 -3.58
CA VAL A 48 4.32 -1.61 -4.08
C VAL A 48 3.47 -0.34 -4.24
N ILE A 49 3.94 0.78 -3.71
CA ILE A 49 3.28 2.08 -3.79
C ILE A 49 3.66 2.77 -5.10
N ALA A 50 2.68 3.07 -5.93
CA ALA A 50 2.90 3.75 -7.21
C ALA A 50 1.75 4.71 -7.56
N ASN A 51 2.04 5.68 -8.44
CA ASN A 51 1.01 6.52 -9.02
C ASN A 51 0.24 5.75 -10.10
N GLY A 52 -1.05 6.05 -10.24
CA GLY A 52 -1.90 5.41 -11.23
C GLY A 52 -3.38 5.60 -10.93
N ARG A 53 -4.21 4.84 -11.65
CA ARG A 53 -5.66 4.77 -11.41
C ARG A 53 -6.05 3.31 -11.20
N THR A 54 -6.90 3.06 -10.22
CA THR A 54 -7.44 1.72 -9.95
C THR A 54 -8.07 1.13 -11.20
N GLY A 55 -7.78 -0.14 -11.45
CA GLY A 55 -8.34 -0.89 -12.59
C GLY A 55 -7.38 -1.12 -13.76
N SER A 56 -6.15 -0.60 -13.71
CA SER A 56 -5.15 -0.89 -14.75
C SER A 56 -4.57 -2.31 -14.67
N THR A 57 -4.64 -2.96 -13.49
CA THR A 57 -4.19 -4.35 -13.32
C THR A 57 -4.91 -5.00 -12.12
N ALA A 58 -6.00 -5.72 -12.38
CA ALA A 58 -6.71 -6.52 -11.38
C ALA A 58 -5.86 -7.68 -10.79
N LEU A 59 -4.61 -7.82 -11.19
CA LEU A 59 -3.67 -8.90 -10.83
C LEU A 59 -2.39 -8.39 -10.16
N SER A 60 -2.20 -7.07 -9.95
CA SER A 60 -1.01 -6.57 -9.28
C SER A 60 -1.31 -6.22 -7.82
N GLU A 61 -0.55 -6.80 -6.91
CA GLU A 61 -0.46 -6.38 -5.50
C GLU A 61 0.22 -5.01 -5.42
N GLN A 62 -0.52 -3.97 -5.80
CA GLN A 62 -0.01 -2.62 -5.89
C GLN A 62 -0.98 -1.63 -5.24
N THR A 63 -0.48 -0.79 -4.34
CA THR A 63 -1.23 0.34 -3.81
C THR A 63 -1.12 1.52 -4.75
N VAL A 64 -2.26 2.04 -5.18
CA VAL A 64 -2.36 3.26 -5.98
C VAL A 64 -2.47 4.46 -5.05
N SER A 65 -1.56 5.43 -5.20
CA SER A 65 -1.51 6.61 -4.32
C SER A 65 -2.83 7.40 -4.31
N GLU A 66 -3.49 7.55 -5.45
CA GLU A 66 -4.75 8.30 -5.57
C GLU A 66 -5.90 7.64 -4.77
N ASP A 67 -5.93 6.31 -4.67
CA ASP A 67 -6.96 5.61 -3.88
C ASP A 67 -6.79 5.87 -2.39
N VAL A 68 -5.55 5.79 -1.90
CA VAL A 68 -5.22 6.12 -0.51
C VAL A 68 -5.48 7.60 -0.22
N ALA A 69 -5.07 8.47 -1.14
CA ALA A 69 -5.33 9.91 -1.04
C ALA A 69 -6.83 10.22 -1.01
N ALA A 70 -7.64 9.54 -1.81
CA ALA A 70 -9.09 9.69 -1.82
C ALA A 70 -9.71 9.25 -0.49
N ALA A 71 -9.25 8.13 0.09
CA ALA A 71 -9.70 7.64 1.39
C ALA A 71 -9.33 8.61 2.52
N LEU A 72 -8.12 9.17 2.51
CA LEU A 72 -7.71 10.20 3.47
C LEU A 72 -8.55 11.47 3.36
N ARG A 73 -8.84 11.93 2.13
CA ARG A 73 -9.74 13.06 1.89
C ARG A 73 -11.19 12.78 2.33
N GLU A 74 -11.66 11.54 2.20
CA GLU A 74 -12.95 11.10 2.74
C GLU A 74 -12.94 11.19 4.27
N ALA A 75 -11.90 10.68 4.92
CA ALA A 75 -11.73 10.80 6.36
C ALA A 75 -11.77 12.26 6.85
N VAL A 76 -11.15 13.20 6.11
CA VAL A 76 -11.20 14.63 6.44
C VAL A 76 -12.66 15.13 6.45
N ARG A 77 -13.46 14.75 5.44
CA ARG A 77 -14.84 15.24 5.26
C ARG A 77 -15.87 14.58 6.18
N ASN A 78 -15.61 13.36 6.63
CA ASN A 78 -16.56 12.61 7.45
C ASN A 78 -16.43 13.00 8.94
N PRO A 79 -17.43 13.66 9.55
CA PRO A 79 -17.36 14.10 10.94
C PRO A 79 -17.40 12.93 11.96
N GLU A 80 -17.90 11.76 11.57
CA GLU A 80 -17.92 10.57 12.42
C GLU A 80 -16.53 9.98 12.61
N ILE A 81 -15.62 10.11 11.62
CA ILE A 81 -14.23 9.66 11.73
C ILE A 81 -13.47 10.64 12.63
N LYS A 82 -12.95 10.16 13.75
CA LYS A 82 -12.17 10.95 14.72
C LYS A 82 -10.67 10.69 14.61
N ALA A 83 -10.29 9.48 14.22
CA ALA A 83 -8.92 9.09 13.94
C ALA A 83 -8.86 8.16 12.75
N VAL A 84 -7.65 7.98 12.21
CA VAL A 84 -7.37 7.03 11.13
C VAL A 84 -6.18 6.17 11.52
N VAL A 85 -6.28 4.86 11.28
CA VAL A 85 -5.15 3.94 11.27
C VAL A 85 -4.80 3.63 9.83
N ILE A 86 -3.56 3.89 9.44
CA ILE A 86 -2.99 3.48 8.17
C ILE A 86 -2.27 2.15 8.40
N ARG A 87 -2.85 1.06 7.90
CA ARG A 87 -2.24 -0.27 7.95
C ARG A 87 -1.27 -0.43 6.78
N LEU A 88 0.04 -0.46 7.09
CA LEU A 88 1.13 -0.53 6.13
C LEU A 88 1.67 -1.95 6.05
N ASN A 89 1.61 -2.57 4.87
CA ASN A 89 2.29 -3.82 4.55
C ASN A 89 2.91 -3.71 3.15
N SER A 90 4.00 -2.93 3.05
CA SER A 90 4.57 -2.47 1.80
C SER A 90 6.09 -2.34 1.87
N PRO A 91 6.83 -2.77 0.83
CA PRO A 91 8.27 -2.52 0.73
C PRO A 91 8.60 -1.07 0.35
N GLY A 92 7.60 -0.23 0.11
CA GLY A 92 7.73 1.11 -0.44
C GLY A 92 7.32 1.19 -1.90
N GLY A 93 7.90 2.14 -2.62
CA GLY A 93 7.58 2.36 -4.02
C GLY A 93 8.16 3.68 -4.55
N THR A 94 7.45 4.35 -5.46
CA THR A 94 7.95 5.60 -6.04
C THR A 94 7.90 6.75 -5.03
N ALA A 95 8.93 7.59 -5.03
CA ALA A 95 9.01 8.74 -4.12
C ALA A 95 7.80 9.67 -4.26
N ALA A 96 7.39 10.00 -5.48
CA ALA A 96 6.26 10.88 -5.74
C ALA A 96 4.94 10.32 -5.18
N ALA A 97 4.69 9.00 -5.30
CA ALA A 97 3.49 8.39 -4.75
C ALA A 97 3.47 8.42 -3.22
N ALA A 98 4.61 8.14 -2.58
CA ALA A 98 4.75 8.25 -1.13
C ALA A 98 4.55 9.70 -0.63
N GLN A 99 5.08 10.69 -1.37
CA GLN A 99 4.92 12.11 -1.08
C GLN A 99 3.45 12.56 -1.19
N GLU A 100 2.73 12.11 -2.22
CA GLU A 100 1.29 12.41 -2.36
C GLU A 100 0.48 11.90 -1.17
N ILE A 101 0.71 10.65 -0.75
CA ILE A 101 0.04 10.08 0.42
C ILE A 101 0.45 10.84 1.68
N GLY A 102 1.75 11.11 1.88
CA GLY A 102 2.25 11.88 3.03
C GLY A 102 1.61 13.26 3.14
N ALA A 103 1.45 13.96 2.00
CA ALA A 103 0.78 15.25 1.97
C ALA A 103 -0.70 15.18 2.42
N GLU A 104 -1.42 14.09 2.08
CA GLU A 104 -2.78 13.90 2.55
C GLU A 104 -2.84 13.51 4.04
N VAL A 105 -1.86 12.76 4.54
CA VAL A 105 -1.69 12.51 5.98
C VAL A 105 -1.52 13.82 6.73
N ASP A 106 -0.66 14.71 6.24
CA ASP A 106 -0.46 16.04 6.84
C ASP A 106 -1.74 16.89 6.82
N ARG A 107 -2.53 16.83 5.74
CA ARG A 107 -3.83 17.53 5.66
C ARG A 107 -4.83 16.99 6.68
N LEU A 108 -4.89 15.66 6.82
CA LEU A 108 -5.76 15.00 7.80
C LEU A 108 -5.39 15.41 9.23
N ARG A 109 -4.10 15.39 9.59
CA ARG A 109 -3.62 15.86 10.90
C ARG A 109 -3.92 17.34 11.13
N LYS A 110 -3.73 18.20 10.12
CA LYS A 110 -4.06 19.63 10.19
C LYS A 110 -5.57 19.86 10.36
N SER A 111 -6.44 18.93 9.97
CA SER A 111 -7.88 19.00 10.24
C SER A 111 -8.25 18.70 11.70
N GLY A 112 -7.27 18.35 12.55
CA GLY A 112 -7.44 18.01 13.97
C GLY A 112 -7.71 16.53 14.23
N LYS A 113 -7.74 15.68 13.21
CA LYS A 113 -7.90 14.23 13.37
C LYS A 113 -6.58 13.54 13.63
N LYS A 114 -6.60 12.46 14.41
CA LYS A 114 -5.41 11.70 14.76
C LYS A 114 -5.11 10.64 13.69
N VAL A 115 -3.83 10.41 13.43
CA VAL A 115 -3.38 9.41 12.47
C VAL A 115 -2.33 8.53 13.11
N VAL A 116 -2.56 7.23 13.09
CA VAL A 116 -1.62 6.21 13.60
C VAL A 116 -1.20 5.30 12.45
N ALA A 117 0.09 5.10 12.27
CA ALA A 117 0.61 4.07 11.39
C ALA A 117 0.68 2.73 12.13
N SER A 118 0.11 1.68 11.55
CA SER A 118 0.24 0.30 12.03
C SER A 118 1.03 -0.51 11.00
N MET A 119 2.22 -0.96 11.36
CA MET A 119 3.11 -1.70 10.48
C MET A 119 2.81 -3.20 10.53
N GLY A 120 2.67 -3.82 9.35
CA GLY A 120 2.54 -5.26 9.16
C GLY A 120 3.89 -5.97 9.16
N ASP A 121 4.06 -6.91 8.23
CA ASP A 121 5.33 -7.62 8.07
C ASP A 121 6.44 -6.68 7.59
N THR A 122 6.10 -5.78 6.67
CA THR A 122 7.03 -4.81 6.09
C THR A 122 6.39 -3.43 5.98
N ALA A 123 7.09 -2.39 6.41
CA ALA A 123 6.74 -0.99 6.18
C ALA A 123 8.03 -0.19 5.98
N ALA A 124 8.60 -0.28 4.78
CA ALA A 124 9.95 0.20 4.47
C ALA A 124 9.95 1.26 3.36
N SER A 125 11.02 2.06 3.26
CA SER A 125 11.22 3.05 2.20
C SER A 125 10.00 4.01 2.07
N GLY A 126 9.34 4.09 0.92
CA GLY A 126 8.15 4.93 0.74
C GLY A 126 7.01 4.67 1.73
N ALA A 127 6.86 3.43 2.26
CA ALA A 127 5.90 3.14 3.32
C ALA A 127 6.34 3.74 4.67
N TYR A 128 7.65 3.77 4.95
CA TYR A 128 8.18 4.47 6.11
C TYR A 128 8.02 5.99 5.97
N TRP A 129 8.17 6.54 4.73
CA TRP A 129 7.83 7.95 4.46
C TRP A 129 6.42 8.28 4.95
N ILE A 130 5.43 7.47 4.55
CA ILE A 130 4.02 7.68 4.97
C ILE A 130 3.91 7.57 6.50
N ALA A 131 4.52 6.54 7.09
CA ALA A 131 4.48 6.33 8.54
C ALA A 131 5.08 7.50 9.32
N ALA A 132 6.21 8.04 8.87
CA ALA A 132 6.90 9.14 9.53
C ALA A 132 6.04 10.42 9.65
N GLY A 133 5.07 10.61 8.74
CA GLY A 133 4.12 11.72 8.77
C GLY A 133 2.96 11.56 9.76
N THR A 134 2.79 10.42 10.42
CA THR A 134 1.67 10.16 11.34
C THR A 134 1.91 10.71 12.76
N ASP A 135 0.88 10.72 13.62
CA ASP A 135 1.01 11.14 15.02
C ASP A 135 1.72 10.09 15.87
N SER A 136 1.59 8.80 15.52
CA SER A 136 2.28 7.70 16.19
C SER A 136 2.44 6.50 15.26
N ILE A 137 3.50 5.73 15.49
CA ILE A 137 3.85 4.53 14.72
C ILE A 137 3.89 3.32 15.66
N VAL A 138 3.07 2.31 15.35
CA VAL A 138 3.02 1.03 16.05
C VAL A 138 3.56 -0.06 15.13
N ALA A 139 4.50 -0.88 15.61
CA ALA A 139 5.07 -1.98 14.86
C ALA A 139 5.20 -3.24 15.72
N ASN A 140 5.04 -4.41 15.09
CA ASN A 140 5.42 -5.66 15.76
C ASN A 140 6.96 -5.71 15.94
N PRO A 141 7.47 -6.38 16.97
CA PRO A 141 8.93 -6.50 17.18
C PRO A 141 9.68 -7.05 15.97
N GLY A 142 9.04 -7.93 15.18
CA GLY A 142 9.59 -8.56 14.00
C GLY A 142 9.32 -7.85 12.67
N THR A 143 8.57 -6.76 12.64
CA THR A 143 8.32 -5.95 11.43
C THR A 143 9.64 -5.49 10.80
N MET A 144 9.74 -5.57 9.48
CA MET A 144 10.84 -4.95 8.74
C MET A 144 10.48 -3.53 8.35
N THR A 145 11.32 -2.55 8.76
CA THR A 145 11.06 -1.13 8.50
C THR A 145 12.35 -0.35 8.23
N GLY A 146 12.29 0.99 8.19
CA GLY A 146 13.42 1.82 7.80
C GLY A 146 13.62 1.84 6.29
N SER A 147 14.76 1.37 5.78
CA SER A 147 15.13 1.50 4.36
C SER A 147 14.99 2.95 3.88
N ILE A 148 15.42 3.90 4.73
CA ILE A 148 15.41 5.32 4.41
C ILE A 148 16.55 5.57 3.45
N GLY A 149 16.19 5.69 2.17
CA GLY A 149 17.14 5.81 1.07
C GLY A 149 16.46 5.86 -0.28
N VAL A 150 17.25 6.15 -1.31
CA VAL A 150 16.78 6.26 -2.70
C VAL A 150 17.71 5.47 -3.60
N ILE A 151 17.15 4.68 -4.49
CA ILE A 151 17.90 3.96 -5.51
C ILE A 151 17.32 4.25 -6.90
N MET A 152 18.18 4.20 -7.91
CA MET A 152 17.81 4.18 -9.31
C MET A 152 18.65 3.14 -10.02
N GLU A 153 18.00 2.11 -10.56
CA GLU A 153 18.67 1.03 -11.27
C GLU A 153 18.49 1.20 -12.78
N ARG A 154 19.55 0.91 -13.52
CA ARG A 154 19.51 0.75 -14.97
C ARG A 154 20.37 -0.44 -15.39
N TYR A 155 19.95 -1.09 -16.45
CA TYR A 155 20.70 -2.19 -17.05
C TYR A 155 21.50 -1.68 -18.25
N ASP A 156 22.77 -2.05 -18.35
CA ASP A 156 23.57 -1.87 -19.56
C ASP A 156 23.54 -3.16 -20.36
N LEU A 157 22.82 -3.14 -21.47
CA LEU A 157 22.64 -4.31 -22.36
C LEU A 157 23.44 -4.16 -23.66
N GLN A 158 24.34 -3.18 -23.78
CA GLN A 158 25.14 -2.93 -24.99
C GLN A 158 25.87 -4.19 -25.44
N GLY A 159 26.55 -4.88 -24.52
CA GLY A 159 27.28 -6.12 -24.83
C GLY A 159 26.35 -7.26 -25.27
N LEU A 160 25.17 -7.38 -24.67
CA LEU A 160 24.18 -8.37 -25.07
C LEU A 160 23.69 -8.10 -26.49
N TYR A 161 23.34 -6.87 -26.82
CA TYR A 161 22.87 -6.48 -28.15
C TYR A 161 23.95 -6.80 -29.22
N GLY A 162 25.21 -6.45 -28.97
CA GLY A 162 26.31 -6.83 -29.89
C GLY A 162 26.45 -8.32 -30.10
N ASN A 163 26.26 -9.14 -29.06
CA ASN A 163 26.37 -10.61 -29.13
C ASN A 163 25.23 -11.26 -29.98
N ILE A 164 24.05 -10.62 -30.00
CA ILE A 164 22.90 -11.12 -30.77
C ILE A 164 22.72 -10.42 -32.12
N GLY A 165 23.66 -9.53 -32.50
CA GLY A 165 23.64 -8.84 -33.79
C GLY A 165 22.58 -7.73 -33.89
N VAL A 166 22.24 -7.10 -32.76
CA VAL A 166 21.31 -5.97 -32.72
C VAL A 166 22.10 -4.69 -32.59
N ASP A 167 22.06 -3.84 -33.63
CA ASP A 167 22.62 -2.51 -33.64
C ASP A 167 21.52 -1.49 -33.31
N THR A 168 21.85 -0.52 -32.45
CA THR A 168 20.94 0.57 -32.11
C THR A 168 21.47 1.91 -32.63
N GLU A 169 20.72 2.58 -33.48
CA GLU A 169 21.02 3.91 -33.96
C GLU A 169 20.03 4.91 -33.31
N THR A 170 20.54 5.95 -32.66
CA THR A 170 19.72 6.92 -31.93
C THR A 170 19.89 8.31 -32.51
N PHE A 171 18.82 8.89 -33.03
CA PHE A 171 18.74 10.29 -33.45
C PHE A 171 18.11 11.09 -32.31
N LYS A 172 18.82 12.13 -31.82
CA LYS A 172 18.38 12.86 -30.61
C LYS A 172 18.58 14.36 -30.75
N SER A 173 17.67 15.13 -30.20
CA SER A 173 17.72 16.61 -30.26
C SER A 173 18.68 17.24 -29.23
N GLY A 174 19.19 16.47 -28.28
CA GLY A 174 20.11 16.96 -27.25
C GLY A 174 20.91 15.85 -26.61
N PRO A 175 22.04 16.15 -25.94
CA PRO A 175 23.00 15.17 -25.46
C PRO A 175 22.42 14.19 -24.47
N TYR A 176 21.48 14.61 -23.63
CA TYR A 176 20.90 13.81 -22.54
C TYR A 176 19.53 13.17 -22.87
N LYS A 177 19.02 13.31 -24.12
CA LYS A 177 17.67 12.83 -24.44
C LYS A 177 17.53 11.31 -24.38
N ASP A 178 18.62 10.58 -24.54
CA ASP A 178 18.74 9.13 -24.41
C ASP A 178 19.46 8.68 -23.12
N MET A 179 19.59 9.58 -22.16
CA MET A 179 20.14 9.27 -20.84
C MET A 179 19.34 8.13 -20.19
N GLY A 180 20.05 7.10 -19.68
CA GLY A 180 19.45 5.89 -19.15
C GLY A 180 19.11 4.81 -20.19
N SER A 181 19.44 5.02 -21.49
CA SER A 181 19.29 3.98 -22.51
C SER A 181 20.05 2.73 -22.14
N ALA A 182 19.40 1.55 -22.29
CA ALA A 182 20.04 0.25 -22.06
C ALA A 182 21.01 -0.15 -23.18
N SER A 183 20.98 0.53 -24.33
CA SER A 183 21.79 0.17 -25.51
C SER A 183 23.19 0.74 -25.52
N ARG A 184 23.55 1.54 -24.56
CA ARG A 184 24.89 2.15 -24.41
C ARG A 184 25.26 2.37 -22.96
N SER A 185 26.54 2.45 -22.67
CA SER A 185 27.04 2.82 -21.34
C SER A 185 26.69 4.26 -20.98
N THR A 186 26.52 4.51 -19.67
CA THR A 186 26.26 5.84 -19.11
C THR A 186 27.54 6.65 -19.07
N THR A 187 27.48 7.92 -19.47
CA THR A 187 28.65 8.83 -19.37
C THR A 187 28.86 9.31 -17.94
N PRO A 188 30.06 9.81 -17.57
CA PRO A 188 30.31 10.40 -16.25
C PRO A 188 29.39 11.58 -15.93
N GLU A 189 29.07 12.41 -16.94
CA GLU A 189 28.14 13.54 -16.79
C GLU A 189 26.72 13.06 -16.50
N GLU A 190 26.26 12.01 -17.20
CA GLU A 190 24.95 11.41 -16.94
C GLU A 190 24.88 10.75 -15.55
N GLN A 191 25.97 10.11 -15.11
CA GLN A 191 26.07 9.56 -13.76
C GLN A 191 25.93 10.67 -12.71
N ALA A 192 26.58 11.82 -12.92
CA ALA A 192 26.47 12.97 -12.02
C ALA A 192 25.03 13.52 -11.96
N ILE A 193 24.33 13.55 -13.12
CA ILE A 193 22.91 13.96 -13.16
C ILE A 193 22.03 12.99 -12.36
N PHE A 194 22.17 11.68 -12.58
CA PHE A 194 21.41 10.69 -11.83
C PHE A 194 21.70 10.76 -10.32
N GLN A 195 22.98 10.90 -9.94
CA GLN A 195 23.35 11.01 -8.53
C GLN A 195 22.76 12.28 -7.89
N SER A 196 22.77 13.40 -8.59
CA SER A 196 22.16 14.65 -8.11
C SER A 196 20.65 14.50 -7.86
N MET A 197 19.93 13.77 -8.72
CA MET A 197 18.50 13.47 -8.51
C MET A 197 18.28 12.60 -7.28
N ILE A 198 19.12 11.57 -7.10
CA ILE A 198 19.07 10.68 -5.92
C ILE A 198 19.32 11.49 -4.65
N ASP A 199 20.35 12.33 -4.63
CA ASP A 199 20.74 13.14 -3.48
C ASP A 199 19.64 14.14 -3.09
N ASP A 200 18.97 14.74 -4.07
CA ASP A 200 17.85 15.66 -3.84
C ASP A 200 16.65 14.92 -3.20
N ILE A 201 16.20 13.79 -3.78
CA ILE A 201 15.09 13.00 -3.22
C ILE A 201 15.46 12.43 -1.85
N TYR A 202 16.70 12.01 -1.66
CA TYR A 202 17.21 11.53 -0.39
C TYR A 202 17.17 12.62 0.69
N SER A 203 17.60 13.84 0.36
CA SER A 203 17.53 14.97 1.29
C SER A 203 16.09 15.26 1.70
N GLN A 204 15.14 15.25 0.75
CA GLN A 204 13.72 15.43 1.03
C GLN A 204 13.20 14.33 1.98
N PHE A 205 13.65 13.07 1.81
CA PHE A 205 13.25 11.97 2.69
C PHE A 205 13.76 12.15 4.12
N VAL A 206 15.05 12.47 4.26
CA VAL A 206 15.67 12.77 5.58
C VAL A 206 14.92 13.91 6.28
N ASP A 207 14.67 15.00 5.57
CA ASP A 207 14.01 16.18 6.14
C ASP A 207 12.56 15.87 6.57
N TYR A 208 11.82 15.09 5.77
CA TYR A 208 10.47 14.68 6.10
C TYR A 208 10.42 13.76 7.35
N VAL A 209 11.36 12.80 7.44
CA VAL A 209 11.49 11.95 8.63
C VAL A 209 11.89 12.78 9.85
N ALA A 210 12.85 13.67 9.72
CA ALA A 210 13.29 14.54 10.81
C ALA A 210 12.13 15.37 11.38
N GLN A 211 11.33 15.95 10.49
CA GLN A 211 10.13 16.70 10.87
C GLN A 211 9.08 15.81 11.53
N GLY A 212 8.77 14.68 10.93
CA GLY A 212 7.70 13.77 11.42
C GLY A 212 8.07 13.09 12.74
N ARG A 213 9.33 12.71 12.90
CA ARG A 213 9.86 12.07 14.14
C ARG A 213 10.38 13.06 15.18
N GLN A 214 10.39 14.37 14.88
CA GLN A 214 10.94 15.42 15.76
C GLN A 214 12.41 15.15 16.14
N MET A 215 13.18 14.63 15.19
CA MET A 215 14.61 14.31 15.34
C MET A 215 15.45 15.36 14.61
N ASP A 216 16.72 15.49 15.02
CA ASP A 216 17.67 16.29 14.25
C ASP A 216 17.96 15.63 12.90
N ALA A 217 18.03 16.42 11.83
CA ALA A 217 18.29 15.91 10.49
C ALA A 217 19.63 15.17 10.36
N ALA A 218 20.64 15.53 11.16
CA ALA A 218 21.90 14.82 11.20
C ALA A 218 21.79 13.45 11.88
N GLU A 219 20.95 13.34 12.93
CA GLU A 219 20.64 12.05 13.57
C GLU A 219 19.90 11.13 12.59
N VAL A 220 18.87 11.66 11.90
CA VAL A 220 18.15 10.88 10.88
C VAL A 220 19.10 10.46 9.78
N ARG A 221 19.99 11.33 9.31
CA ARG A 221 20.96 11.03 8.25
C ARG A 221 21.91 9.89 8.65
N ALA A 222 22.28 9.79 9.93
CA ALA A 222 23.09 8.68 10.43
C ALA A 222 22.36 7.32 10.40
N LEU A 223 21.03 7.33 10.45
CA LEU A 223 20.16 6.15 10.37
C LEU A 223 19.71 5.83 8.94
N ALA A 224 19.83 6.80 8.04
CA ALA A 224 19.26 6.78 6.68
C ALA A 224 20.28 6.31 5.63
N ASP A 225 20.98 5.22 5.88
CA ASP A 225 21.94 4.63 4.94
C ASP A 225 21.32 3.54 4.04
N GLY A 226 19.99 3.44 4.04
CA GLY A 226 19.24 2.48 3.24
C GLY A 226 19.04 1.11 3.91
N ARG A 227 19.60 0.89 5.10
CA ARG A 227 19.40 -0.38 5.81
C ARG A 227 17.98 -0.55 6.35
N VAL A 228 17.57 -1.81 6.50
CA VAL A 228 16.33 -2.17 7.20
C VAL A 228 16.61 -2.40 8.68
N TYR A 229 15.59 -2.18 9.49
CA TYR A 229 15.58 -2.42 10.93
C TYR A 229 14.41 -3.34 11.28
N THR A 230 14.54 -4.13 12.33
CA THR A 230 13.37 -4.74 12.96
C THR A 230 12.55 -3.67 13.69
N GLY A 231 11.25 -3.91 13.92
CA GLY A 231 10.42 -2.99 14.70
C GLY A 231 11.00 -2.68 16.07
N ARG A 232 11.63 -3.67 16.74
CA ARG A 232 12.33 -3.47 18.00
C ARG A 232 13.50 -2.50 17.86
N GLN A 233 14.37 -2.72 16.88
CA GLN A 233 15.51 -1.81 16.62
C GLN A 233 15.04 -0.40 16.28
N ALA A 234 14.00 -0.31 15.44
CA ALA A 234 13.42 0.97 15.05
C ALA A 234 12.84 1.75 16.24
N LYS A 235 12.24 1.05 17.23
CA LYS A 235 11.79 1.68 18.48
C LYS A 235 12.97 2.22 19.30
N GLU A 236 14.02 1.44 19.45
CA GLU A 236 15.24 1.87 20.18
C GLU A 236 15.89 3.09 19.54
N LEU A 237 15.75 3.25 18.22
CA LEU A 237 16.30 4.36 17.43
C LEU A 237 15.33 5.56 17.30
N GLY A 238 14.15 5.51 17.90
CA GLY A 238 13.15 6.59 17.79
C GLY A 238 12.38 6.62 16.45
N LEU A 239 12.58 5.62 15.60
CA LEU A 239 11.88 5.52 14.31
C LEU A 239 10.45 4.92 14.42
N VAL A 240 10.15 4.26 15.55
CA VAL A 240 8.84 3.69 15.92
C VAL A 240 8.51 4.14 17.33
N ASP A 241 7.25 4.40 17.64
CA ASP A 241 6.82 4.89 18.95
C ASP A 241 6.47 3.76 19.91
N GLU A 242 5.75 2.73 19.41
CA GLU A 242 5.28 1.63 20.24
C GLU A 242 5.46 0.28 19.55
N LEU A 243 5.74 -0.75 20.37
CA LEU A 243 5.68 -2.14 19.93
C LEU A 243 4.28 -2.68 20.24
N GLY A 244 3.61 -3.18 19.20
CA GLY A 244 2.26 -3.71 19.31
C GLY A 244 1.75 -4.23 17.98
N ASP A 245 0.55 -4.76 17.99
CA ASP A 245 -0.12 -5.28 16.81
C ASP A 245 -1.13 -4.25 16.21
N PHE A 246 -1.93 -4.73 15.27
CA PHE A 246 -2.96 -3.89 14.64
C PHE A 246 -4.04 -3.43 15.62
N HIS A 247 -4.43 -4.30 16.55
CA HIS A 247 -5.44 -3.97 17.55
C HIS A 247 -4.93 -2.88 18.52
N ASP A 248 -3.66 -2.98 18.95
CA ASP A 248 -3.02 -1.95 19.78
C ASP A 248 -3.01 -0.59 19.07
N ALA A 249 -2.72 -0.57 17.76
CA ALA A 249 -2.75 0.67 16.97
C ALA A 249 -4.17 1.27 16.89
N VAL A 250 -5.23 0.44 16.78
CA VAL A 250 -6.62 0.90 16.78
C VAL A 250 -7.00 1.49 18.14
N LEU A 251 -6.63 0.82 19.24
CA LEU A 251 -6.87 1.33 20.59
C LEU A 251 -6.13 2.65 20.84
N LEU A 252 -4.87 2.74 20.40
CA LEU A 252 -4.09 3.97 20.48
C LEU A 252 -4.73 5.12 19.71
N ALA A 253 -5.17 4.86 18.46
CA ALA A 253 -5.86 5.87 17.65
C ALA A 253 -7.15 6.37 18.32
N GLY A 254 -7.95 5.47 18.88
CA GLY A 254 -9.14 5.82 19.66
C GLY A 254 -8.80 6.66 20.88
N SER A 255 -7.78 6.26 21.64
CA SER A 255 -7.31 6.99 22.82
C SER A 255 -6.84 8.41 22.47
N LEU A 256 -6.02 8.55 21.42
CA LEU A 256 -5.54 9.87 20.95
C LEU A 256 -6.69 10.79 20.48
N ALA A 257 -7.77 10.20 19.99
CA ALA A 257 -8.96 10.92 19.55
C ALA A 257 -9.99 11.16 20.68
N GLY A 258 -9.71 10.70 21.91
CA GLY A 258 -10.61 10.84 23.05
C GLY A 258 -11.86 9.95 22.99
N ILE A 259 -11.81 8.84 22.23
CA ILE A 259 -12.88 7.84 22.17
C ILE A 259 -12.76 6.93 23.38
N PRO A 260 -13.76 6.85 24.27
CA PRO A 260 -13.70 5.99 25.44
C PRO A 260 -13.91 4.52 25.08
N GLY A 261 -13.09 3.64 25.64
CA GLY A 261 -13.17 2.20 25.43
C GLY A 261 -12.64 1.76 24.05
N GLU A 262 -13.15 0.63 23.57
CA GLU A 262 -12.79 0.11 22.26
C GLU A 262 -13.53 0.89 21.17
N PRO A 263 -12.83 1.52 20.21
CA PRO A 263 -13.46 2.32 19.18
C PRO A 263 -14.18 1.44 18.14
N ALA A 264 -15.30 1.92 17.59
CA ALA A 264 -15.84 1.36 16.37
C ALA A 264 -14.89 1.63 15.19
N VAL A 265 -14.73 0.65 14.30
CA VAL A 265 -13.86 0.76 13.13
C VAL A 265 -14.65 0.73 11.85
N VAL A 266 -14.21 1.51 10.85
CA VAL A 266 -14.75 1.51 9.50
C VAL A 266 -13.62 1.51 8.49
N GLU A 267 -13.69 0.62 7.50
CA GLU A 267 -12.72 0.57 6.41
C GLU A 267 -13.01 1.70 5.41
N LEU A 268 -11.98 2.49 5.09
CA LEU A 268 -12.00 3.56 4.10
C LEU A 268 -11.18 3.15 2.88
N GLY A 269 -11.66 3.50 1.68
CA GLY A 269 -10.95 3.18 0.44
C GLY A 269 -11.89 2.78 -0.68
N PRO A 270 -11.35 2.40 -1.85
CA PRO A 270 -12.18 2.05 -2.98
C PRO A 270 -13.07 0.85 -2.63
N ASN A 271 -14.39 1.07 -2.72
CA ASN A 271 -15.36 -0.01 -2.64
C ASN A 271 -15.09 -0.97 -3.80
N ASN A 272 -14.41 -2.07 -3.55
CA ASN A 272 -14.32 -3.17 -4.48
C ASN A 272 -15.73 -3.76 -4.65
N ILE A 273 -16.44 -3.32 -5.70
CA ILE A 273 -17.79 -3.79 -6.05
C ILE A 273 -17.82 -5.32 -6.11
N PHE A 274 -16.72 -5.95 -6.55
CA PHE A 274 -16.54 -7.40 -6.53
C PHE A 274 -16.49 -7.98 -5.11
N ARG A 275 -15.80 -7.31 -4.17
CA ARG A 275 -15.73 -7.72 -2.75
C ARG A 275 -17.11 -7.65 -2.10
N ASN A 276 -17.88 -6.60 -2.39
CA ASN A 276 -19.24 -6.41 -1.89
C ASN A 276 -20.26 -7.32 -2.60
N LEU A 277 -20.07 -7.65 -3.89
CA LEU A 277 -20.98 -8.47 -4.66
C LEU A 277 -20.85 -9.98 -4.37
N PHE A 278 -19.62 -10.42 -4.06
CA PHE A 278 -19.32 -11.84 -3.81
C PHE A 278 -19.05 -12.17 -2.34
N GLY A 279 -19.17 -11.21 -1.42
CA GLY A 279 -19.02 -11.47 0.02
C GLY A 279 -17.61 -11.95 0.44
N ILE A 280 -16.58 -11.63 -0.38
CA ILE A 280 -15.20 -12.02 -0.10
C ILE A 280 -14.63 -11.04 0.95
N THR A 281 -15.06 -11.24 2.18
CA THR A 281 -14.36 -10.70 3.35
C THR A 281 -13.10 -11.56 3.54
N GLY A 282 -11.95 -10.92 3.51
CA GLY A 282 -10.63 -11.51 3.47
C GLY A 282 -10.45 -12.83 4.21
N GLY A 283 -9.81 -13.81 3.57
CA GLY A 283 -9.34 -15.07 4.16
C GLY A 283 -10.03 -16.32 3.60
N SER A 284 -9.31 -17.06 2.76
CA SER A 284 -9.30 -18.53 2.61
C SER A 284 -10.58 -19.37 2.38
N THR A 285 -11.77 -18.84 2.17
CA THR A 285 -12.97 -19.68 2.13
C THR A 285 -13.50 -20.09 0.74
N LEU A 286 -13.04 -19.46 -0.35
CA LEU A 286 -13.45 -19.87 -1.71
C LEU A 286 -12.72 -21.12 -2.19
N TRP A 287 -11.52 -21.38 -1.71
CA TRP A 287 -10.74 -22.57 -2.08
C TRP A 287 -11.26 -23.81 -1.37
N GLU A 288 -11.68 -23.69 -0.13
CA GLU A 288 -12.27 -24.83 0.63
C GLU A 288 -13.65 -25.24 0.12
N SER A 289 -14.43 -24.30 -0.41
CA SER A 289 -15.77 -24.65 -0.95
C SER A 289 -15.73 -25.14 -2.42
N ALA A 290 -14.64 -24.93 -3.15
CA ALA A 290 -14.47 -25.45 -4.52
C ALA A 290 -13.87 -26.86 -4.56
N TRP A 291 -13.29 -27.35 -3.46
CA TRP A 291 -12.64 -28.65 -3.36
C TRP A 291 -13.51 -29.87 -3.73
N PRO A 292 -14.83 -29.93 -3.50
CA PRO A 292 -15.65 -31.06 -3.88
C PRO A 292 -15.91 -31.19 -5.39
N PHE A 293 -15.62 -30.18 -6.19
CA PHE A 293 -15.97 -30.10 -7.62
C PHE A 293 -14.81 -30.26 -8.60
N LEU A 294 -13.58 -30.47 -8.12
CA LEU A 294 -12.39 -30.71 -8.94
C LEU A 294 -11.78 -32.09 -8.66
N PRO A 295 -12.31 -33.17 -9.26
CA PRO A 295 -11.57 -34.42 -9.34
C PRO A 295 -10.52 -34.29 -10.45
N PHE A 296 -9.27 -34.63 -10.13
CA PHE A 296 -8.14 -34.72 -11.05
C PHE A 296 -7.30 -33.46 -11.29
N LEU A 297 -6.46 -33.12 -10.32
CA LEU A 297 -5.06 -32.77 -10.61
C LEU A 297 -4.21 -33.25 -9.41
N GLY A 298 -3.35 -34.22 -9.71
CA GLY A 298 -2.60 -35.00 -8.75
C GLY A 298 -1.58 -34.21 -7.92
N GLU A 299 -1.28 -34.79 -6.81
CA GLU A 299 -0.32 -34.46 -5.79
C GLU A 299 1.07 -34.07 -6.36
N THR A 300 1.57 -32.91 -5.94
CA THR A 300 3.01 -32.72 -5.76
C THR A 300 3.22 -32.13 -4.37
N GLU A 301 3.57 -33.03 -3.44
CA GLU A 301 4.16 -32.65 -2.16
C GLU A 301 5.43 -31.84 -2.38
N SER A 302 5.47 -30.65 -1.80
CA SER A 302 6.74 -29.97 -1.51
C SER A 302 6.70 -29.53 -0.03
N SER A 303 7.26 -30.43 0.78
CA SER A 303 7.56 -30.19 2.18
C SER A 303 8.76 -29.26 2.31
N TYR A 304 8.57 -28.04 2.78
CA TYR A 304 9.66 -27.29 3.40
C TYR A 304 9.34 -27.12 4.89
N ARG A 305 9.99 -27.96 5.72
CA ARG A 305 10.16 -27.72 7.16
C ARG A 305 11.44 -26.90 7.35
N LEU A 306 11.34 -25.82 8.04
CA LEU A 306 12.48 -25.11 8.61
C LEU A 306 13.04 -25.95 9.77
N GLN A 307 14.34 -26.19 9.73
CA GLN A 307 15.15 -26.53 10.90
C GLN A 307 15.74 -25.26 11.51
#